data_b20464a3db35495fc53e4fec28df1b09
#
_entry.id   b20464a3db35495fc53e4fec28df1b09
#
_cell.length_a   1.000
_cell.length_b   1.000
_cell.length_c   1.000
_cell.angle_alpha   90.00
_cell.angle_beta   90.00
_cell.angle_gamma   90.00
#
_symmetry.space_group_name_H-M   'P 1'
#
loop_
_entity.id
_entity.type
_entity.pdbx_description
1 polymer ?
#
loop_
_entity_poly.entity_id
_entity_poly.type
_entity_poly.pdbx_seq_one_letter_code
_entity_poly.pdbx_strand_id
1 'polypeptide(L)' 'HIGGDVERDAVLDFVGQLPQQEFTVALYKTINQINYPPFLVMIEKLRTT' A
#
# COMPACT_ATOMS: atom_id res chain seq x y z
N HIS A 1 -2.16 -12.85 12.90
CA HIS A 1 -1.70 -11.74 13.74
C HIS A 1 -2.67 -10.56 13.62
N ILE A 2 -3.38 -10.32 14.68
CA ILE A 2 -4.53 -9.41 14.60
C ILE A 2 -4.09 -7.96 14.40
N GLY A 3 -3.14 -7.48 15.20
CA GLY A 3 -2.73 -6.09 15.12
C GLY A 3 -2.11 -5.71 13.80
N GLY A 4 -1.25 -6.59 13.26
CA GLY A 4 -0.59 -6.31 12.00
C GLY A 4 -1.56 -6.21 10.84
N ASP A 5 -2.60 -7.05 10.84
CA ASP A 5 -3.60 -7.02 9.79
C ASP A 5 -4.39 -5.72 9.81
N VAL A 6 -4.74 -5.25 11.00
CA VAL A 6 -5.48 -4.00 11.12
C VAL A 6 -4.66 -2.82 10.63
N GLU A 7 -3.38 -2.78 10.99
CA GLU A 7 -2.50 -1.69 10.55
C GLU A 7 -2.32 -1.69 9.04
N ARG A 8 -2.13 -2.89 8.47
CA ARG A 8 -1.97 -3.02 7.03
C ARG A 8 -3.21 -2.56 6.29
N ASP A 9 -4.37 -2.98 6.78
CA ASP A 9 -5.63 -2.62 6.15
C ASP A 9 -5.84 -1.12 6.20
N ALA A 10 -5.48 -0.47 7.31
CA ALA A 10 -5.61 0.97 7.43
C ALA A 10 -4.73 1.71 6.43
N VAL A 11 -3.48 1.23 6.25
CA VAL A 11 -2.58 1.85 5.30
C VAL A 11 -3.10 1.69 3.88
N LEU A 12 -3.52 0.49 3.52
CA LEU A 12 -4.02 0.23 2.16
C LEU A 12 -5.29 1.02 1.88
N ASP A 13 -6.15 1.15 2.88
CA ASP A 13 -7.36 1.94 2.72
C ASP A 13 -7.03 3.41 2.49
N PHE A 14 -6.08 3.93 3.25
CA PHE A 14 -5.68 5.33 3.11
C PHE A 14 -5.10 5.60 1.72
N VAL A 15 -4.12 4.79 1.29
CA VAL A 15 -3.45 5.06 0.02
C VAL A 15 -4.37 4.77 -1.16
N GLY A 16 -5.33 3.86 -0.99
CA GLY A 16 -6.28 3.56 -2.05
C GLY A 16 -7.23 4.71 -2.34
N GLN A 17 -7.34 5.66 -1.41
CA GLN A 17 -8.21 6.82 -1.59
C GLN A 17 -7.52 8.00 -2.24
N LEU A 18 -6.21 7.90 -2.50
CA LEU A 18 -5.50 9.00 -3.12
C LEU A 18 -5.99 9.20 -4.55
N PRO A 19 -6.16 10.46 -4.99
CA PRO A 19 -6.71 10.71 -6.33
C PRO A 19 -5.75 10.23 -7.42
N GLN A 20 -6.30 9.44 -8.33
CA GLN A 20 -5.50 8.82 -9.37
C GLN A 20 -4.92 9.82 -10.37
N GLN A 21 -5.48 11.01 -10.45
CA GLN A 21 -4.94 12.04 -11.32
C GLN A 21 -3.65 12.63 -10.78
N GLU A 22 -3.40 12.47 -9.48
CA GLU A 22 -2.24 13.09 -8.85
C GLU A 22 -1.24 12.08 -8.32
N PHE A 23 -1.67 10.85 -8.05
CA PHE A 23 -0.81 9.85 -7.43
C PHE A 23 -1.02 8.49 -8.07
N THR A 24 0.09 7.77 -8.19
CA THR A 24 0.05 6.35 -8.48
C THR A 24 0.53 5.62 -7.23
N VAL A 25 -0.24 4.63 -6.80
CA VAL A 25 0.10 3.83 -5.63
C VAL A 25 0.34 2.41 -6.08
N ALA A 26 1.48 1.85 -5.69
CA ALA A 26 1.83 0.48 -6.03
C ALA A 26 2.15 -0.30 -4.76
N LEU A 27 1.86 -1.59 -4.81
CA LEU A 27 2.12 -2.49 -3.70
C LEU A 27 3.07 -3.57 -4.15
N TYR A 28 4.13 -3.78 -3.37
CA TYR A 28 5.05 -4.87 -3.57
C TYR A 28 4.98 -5.77 -2.35
N LYS A 29 4.72 -7.04 -2.58
CA LYS A 29 4.68 -8.02 -1.49
C LYS A 29 5.10 -9.38 -2.02
N THR A 30 5.56 -10.22 -1.10
CA THR A 30 5.83 -11.61 -1.44
C THR A 30 4.55 -12.42 -1.32
N ILE A 31 4.41 -13.44 -2.13
CA ILE A 31 3.18 -14.24 -2.14
C ILE A 31 3.37 -15.63 -1.56
N ASN A 32 4.61 -16.07 -1.42
CA ASN A 32 4.87 -17.43 -0.93
C ASN A 32 5.39 -17.49 0.49
N GLN A 33 5.53 -16.35 1.15
CA GLN A 33 5.94 -16.31 2.55
C GLN A 33 4.70 -16.32 3.42
N ILE A 34 4.76 -17.08 4.50
CA ILE A 34 3.57 -17.36 5.30
C ILE A 34 3.56 -16.71 6.68
N ASN A 35 4.65 -16.06 7.08
CA ASN A 35 4.78 -15.51 8.43
C ASN A 35 4.71 -13.99 8.43
N TYR A 36 3.63 -13.44 7.89
CA TYR A 36 3.39 -12.00 7.86
C TYR A 36 4.60 -11.23 7.35
N PRO A 37 5.02 -11.50 6.12
CA PRO A 37 6.19 -10.82 5.56
C PRO A 37 5.91 -9.33 5.39
N PRO A 38 6.95 -8.53 5.37
CA PRO A 38 6.78 -7.10 5.12
C PRO A 38 6.28 -6.85 3.71
N PHE A 39 5.62 -5.72 3.54
CA PHE A 39 5.22 -5.27 2.22
C PHE A 39 5.63 -3.82 2.07
N LEU A 40 5.73 -3.39 0.82
CA LEU A 40 6.18 -2.05 0.49
C LEU A 40 5.08 -1.33 -0.29
N VAL A 41 4.71 -0.16 0.19
CA VAL A 41 3.78 0.69 -0.54
C VAL A 41 4.59 1.84 -1.13
N MET A 42 4.47 2.02 -2.43
CA MET A 42 5.15 3.09 -3.15
C MET A 42 4.12 4.08 -3.63
N ILE A 43 4.36 5.35 -3.37
CA ILE A 43 3.47 6.41 -3.78
C ILE A 43 4.26 7.34 -4.68
N GLU A 44 3.81 7.45 -5.92
CA GLU A 44 4.44 8.33 -6.89
C GLU A 44 3.51 9.51 -7.16
N LYS A 45 4.01 10.71 -6.97
CA LYS A 45 3.25 11.90 -7.30
C LYS A 45 3.43 12.18 -8.79
N LEU A 46 2.33 12.25 -9.49
CA LEU A 46 2.35 12.51 -10.93
C LEU A 46 2.56 14.00 -11.16
N ARG A 47 3.30 14.29 -12.23
CA ARG A 47 3.51 15.68 -12.61
C ARG A 47 2.30 16.15 -13.40
N THR A 48 1.66 17.18 -12.90
CA THR A 48 0.57 17.83 -13.61
C THR A 48 1.09 19.15 -14.15
N THR A 49 0.94 19.34 -15.42
CA THR A 49 1.33 20.60 -16.07
C THR A 49 0.13 21.40 -16.49
#